data_184d088cdb5847c596fd1344a71121c5
#
_entry.id   184d088cdb5847c596fd1344a71121c5
#
_cell.length_a   1.000
_cell.length_b   1.000
_cell.length_c   1.000
_cell.angle_alpha   90.00
_cell.angle_beta   90.00
_cell.angle_gamma   90.00
#
_symmetry.space_group_name_H-M   'P 1'
#
loop_
_entity.id
_entity.type
_entity.pdbx_description
1 polymer ?
#
loop_
_entity_poly.entity_id
_entity_poly.type
_entity_poly.pdbx_seq_one_letter_code
_entity_poly.pdbx_strand_id
1 'polypeptide(L)'
;MGHATDLRLYPTFGEVRQPLTLSATNGRAVHEQTFSQAAWNLIEPGSLSFFGAPVVRIESWPTDLEWLSTQEGQPVRILRAGQAPLEATLVRASDLLVRLSSGEYLSVGREELAFSALPPRDGVQVRVEVAAQARVAGELSYRTAALSWQPRYELGAGGTQAQLAALAEIRNLGGETYDAGQAELFAGEVRQVSPGGLLSEQQSGAGLAGKTGTATSASLNLAASPVTGLGEVRGLQRYALAGGLTLRPGERLNVPFVQATLTGFTRYGRIMGYFDRQERSGRASRHYKFTPGQSLPTGPLTVREDGALVGTLQMPATQAGRPVDLDLGADNELRYVRTVKQLAQEKNPAGKVLSTTFRVTYALTSTKSAVVRVQVREQVYGRPLAVDGKAVQGQQITAERGVEVPAGGQASVTFTLKLGAG
;
A
#
# COMPACT_ATOMS: atom_id res chain seq x y z
N MET A 1 -4.18 -20.14 30.74
CA MET A 1 -3.70 -18.81 30.36
C MET A 1 -3.40 -18.91 28.89
N GLY A 2 -4.21 -18.26 28.05
CA GLY A 2 -3.90 -18.18 26.61
C GLY A 2 -2.59 -17.42 26.43
N HIS A 3 -1.67 -17.98 25.68
CA HIS A 3 -0.48 -17.26 25.27
C HIS A 3 -0.93 -16.14 24.33
N ALA A 4 -0.49 -14.91 24.59
CA ALA A 4 -0.78 -13.79 23.71
C ALA A 4 -0.19 -14.07 22.32
N THR A 5 -0.99 -13.84 21.30
CA THR A 5 -0.57 -13.95 19.91
C THR A 5 0.44 -12.86 19.59
N ASP A 6 1.41 -13.11 18.71
CA ASP A 6 2.29 -12.10 18.15
C ASP A 6 1.85 -11.79 16.71
N LEU A 7 1.85 -10.52 16.34
CA LEU A 7 1.46 -10.07 15.01
C LEU A 7 2.64 -9.42 14.28
N ARG A 8 2.81 -9.78 13.03
CA ARG A 8 3.68 -9.09 12.08
C ARG A 8 2.84 -8.57 10.94
N LEU A 9 2.73 -7.26 10.86
CA LEU A 9 1.84 -6.59 9.93
C LEU A 9 2.63 -6.03 8.75
N TYR A 10 2.21 -6.37 7.55
CA TYR A 10 2.76 -5.94 6.28
C TYR A 10 1.74 -5.07 5.53
N PRO A 11 2.11 -4.38 4.45
CA PRO A 11 1.18 -3.51 3.73
C PRO A 11 -0.05 -4.23 3.16
N THR A 12 0.06 -5.51 2.83
CA THR A 12 -0.99 -6.29 2.15
C THR A 12 -1.49 -7.50 2.93
N PHE A 13 -0.81 -7.90 3.99
CA PHE A 13 -1.17 -9.06 4.82
C PHE A 13 -0.61 -8.94 6.24
N GLY A 14 -1.09 -9.79 7.14
CA GLY A 14 -0.50 -10.02 8.46
C GLY A 14 -0.05 -11.47 8.63
N GLU A 15 1.06 -11.68 9.33
CA GLU A 15 1.47 -12.96 9.87
C GLU A 15 1.04 -13.03 11.32
N VAL A 16 0.23 -14.04 11.64
CA VAL A 16 -0.22 -14.36 12.98
C VAL A 16 0.67 -15.47 13.52
N ARG A 17 1.24 -15.28 14.70
CA ARG A 17 2.13 -16.22 15.35
C ARG A 17 1.60 -16.52 16.74
N GLN A 18 1.23 -17.76 16.98
CA GLN A 18 0.59 -18.21 18.21
C GLN A 18 1.53 -19.18 18.95
N PRO A 19 2.16 -18.73 20.04
CA PRO A 19 2.94 -19.61 20.89
C PRO A 19 2.06 -20.70 21.50
N LEU A 20 2.50 -21.94 21.42
CA LEU A 20 1.78 -23.11 21.91
C LEU A 20 2.71 -23.97 22.77
N THR A 21 2.11 -24.64 23.73
CA THR A 21 2.79 -25.71 24.46
C THR A 21 1.93 -26.96 24.37
N LEU A 22 2.45 -27.99 23.69
CA LEU A 22 1.75 -29.23 23.39
C LEU A 22 2.30 -30.37 24.25
N SER A 23 1.43 -31.25 24.72
CA SER A 23 1.82 -32.49 25.39
C SER A 23 1.83 -33.64 24.42
N ALA A 24 2.91 -34.39 24.38
CA ALA A 24 3.03 -35.56 23.53
C ALA A 24 2.46 -36.83 24.18
N THR A 25 1.82 -37.66 23.35
CA THR A 25 1.39 -39.01 23.70
C THR A 25 1.82 -39.94 22.56
N ASN A 26 2.46 -41.07 22.91
CA ASN A 26 2.94 -42.04 21.93
C ASN A 26 3.85 -41.44 20.84
N GLY A 27 4.74 -40.55 21.21
CA GLY A 27 5.70 -39.94 20.26
C GLY A 27 5.12 -38.82 19.40
N ARG A 28 3.90 -38.35 19.68
CA ARG A 28 3.19 -37.33 18.90
C ARG A 28 2.49 -36.32 19.78
N ALA A 29 2.47 -35.06 19.34
CA ALA A 29 1.65 -34.02 19.95
C ALA A 29 0.71 -33.45 18.86
N VAL A 30 -0.53 -33.14 19.28
CA VAL A 30 -1.57 -32.66 18.37
C VAL A 30 -2.09 -31.32 18.88
N HIS A 31 -2.30 -30.39 17.95
CA HIS A 31 -3.03 -29.15 18.17
C HIS A 31 -4.22 -29.08 17.20
N GLU A 32 -5.38 -28.73 17.73
CA GLU A 32 -6.59 -28.51 16.94
C GLU A 32 -7.07 -27.08 17.15
N GLN A 33 -7.44 -26.43 16.05
CA GLN A 33 -7.98 -25.07 16.04
C GLN A 33 -9.07 -24.96 14.99
N THR A 34 -10.14 -24.25 15.36
CA THR A 34 -11.24 -23.95 14.44
C THR A 34 -11.14 -22.51 13.98
N PHE A 35 -11.25 -22.31 12.68
CA PHE A 35 -11.39 -21.02 12.05
C PHE A 35 -12.83 -20.86 11.54
N SER A 36 -13.43 -19.66 11.67
CA SER A 36 -14.65 -19.38 10.94
C SER A 36 -14.40 -19.45 9.43
N GLN A 37 -15.41 -19.77 8.63
CA GLN A 37 -15.28 -19.82 7.17
C GLN A 37 -14.78 -18.49 6.60
N ALA A 38 -15.26 -17.37 7.15
CA ALA A 38 -14.82 -16.04 6.75
C ALA A 38 -13.33 -15.79 7.05
N ALA A 39 -12.83 -16.25 8.19
CA ALA A 39 -11.41 -16.13 8.54
C ALA A 39 -10.55 -17.06 7.66
N TRP A 40 -11.00 -18.30 7.46
CA TRP A 40 -10.30 -19.28 6.63
C TRP A 40 -10.10 -18.80 5.19
N ASN A 41 -11.10 -18.19 4.61
CA ASN A 41 -11.04 -17.64 3.25
C ASN A 41 -10.02 -16.50 3.09
N LEU A 42 -9.60 -15.87 4.20
CA LEU A 42 -8.58 -14.83 4.21
C LEU A 42 -7.18 -15.37 4.57
N ILE A 43 -7.08 -16.62 5.01
CA ILE A 43 -5.79 -17.28 5.25
C ILE A 43 -5.18 -17.65 3.89
N GLU A 44 -3.91 -17.28 3.70
CA GLU A 44 -3.16 -17.61 2.49
C GLU A 44 -2.96 -19.13 2.40
N PRO A 45 -3.41 -19.80 1.32
CA PRO A 45 -3.24 -21.23 1.15
C PRO A 45 -1.79 -21.68 1.28
N GLY A 46 -1.54 -22.73 2.05
CA GLY A 46 -0.19 -23.25 2.28
C GLY A 46 0.70 -22.40 3.22
N SER A 47 0.16 -21.34 3.81
CA SER A 47 0.92 -20.51 4.75
C SER A 47 0.94 -21.04 6.18
N LEU A 48 0.06 -21.98 6.49
CA LEU A 48 -0.06 -22.55 7.82
C LEU A 48 1.13 -23.48 8.10
N SER A 49 1.85 -23.21 9.18
CA SER A 49 3.07 -23.93 9.56
C SER A 49 3.22 -23.97 11.06
N PHE A 50 4.02 -24.93 11.55
CA PHE A 50 4.38 -25.06 12.95
C PHE A 50 5.89 -25.06 13.09
N PHE A 51 6.40 -24.26 14.03
CA PHE A 51 7.82 -24.17 14.37
C PHE A 51 8.05 -24.73 15.77
N GLY A 52 9.21 -25.35 16.01
CA GLY A 52 9.62 -25.88 17.31
C GLY A 52 9.64 -27.41 17.37
N ALA A 53 8.99 -28.11 16.44
CA ALA A 53 9.08 -29.57 16.30
C ALA A 53 8.87 -29.99 14.83
N PRO A 54 9.34 -31.18 14.44
CA PRO A 54 9.08 -31.73 13.10
C PRO A 54 7.58 -31.95 12.89
N VAL A 55 7.02 -31.32 11.86
CA VAL A 55 5.64 -31.51 11.45
C VAL A 55 5.48 -32.88 10.81
N VAL A 56 4.53 -33.65 11.29
CA VAL A 56 4.15 -34.95 10.70
C VAL A 56 3.09 -34.75 9.64
N ARG A 57 2.04 -33.97 9.98
CA ARG A 57 0.98 -33.57 9.04
C ARG A 57 0.23 -32.33 9.50
N ILE A 58 -0.36 -31.63 8.56
CA ILE A 58 -1.34 -30.58 8.77
C ILE A 58 -2.56 -30.94 7.92
N GLU A 59 -3.71 -31.06 8.56
CA GLU A 59 -4.98 -31.42 7.93
C GLU A 59 -6.00 -30.32 8.17
N SER A 60 -6.92 -30.13 7.23
CA SER A 60 -8.04 -29.21 7.39
C SER A 60 -9.30 -29.80 6.76
N TRP A 61 -10.45 -29.64 7.44
CA TRP A 61 -11.74 -30.11 6.95
C TRP A 61 -12.87 -29.19 7.47
N PRO A 62 -14.04 -29.15 6.78
CA PRO A 62 -15.20 -28.39 7.24
C PRO A 62 -15.67 -28.86 8.62
N THR A 63 -16.02 -27.91 9.51
CA THR A 63 -16.44 -28.21 10.89
C THR A 63 -17.72 -29.03 10.96
N ASP A 64 -18.61 -28.93 9.97
CA ASP A 64 -19.88 -29.63 9.94
C ASP A 64 -19.77 -31.06 9.37
N LEU A 65 -18.65 -31.46 8.79
CA LEU A 65 -18.50 -32.75 8.14
C LEU A 65 -18.71 -33.93 9.11
N GLU A 66 -18.02 -33.91 10.26
CA GLU A 66 -18.16 -34.93 11.28
C GLU A 66 -19.55 -34.88 11.94
N TRP A 67 -20.04 -33.65 12.21
CA TRP A 67 -21.36 -33.46 12.81
C TRP A 67 -22.47 -33.97 11.89
N LEU A 68 -22.42 -33.70 10.59
CA LEU A 68 -23.40 -34.21 9.63
C LEU A 68 -23.49 -35.73 9.65
N SER A 69 -22.34 -36.41 9.78
CA SER A 69 -22.31 -37.86 9.90
C SER A 69 -23.04 -38.38 11.13
N THR A 70 -23.05 -37.60 12.23
CA THR A 70 -23.83 -37.94 13.44
C THR A 70 -25.32 -37.72 13.25
N GLN A 71 -25.74 -37.00 12.22
CA GLN A 71 -27.13 -36.71 11.90
C GLN A 71 -27.75 -37.75 10.94
N GLU A 72 -26.97 -38.70 10.45
CA GLU A 72 -27.52 -39.81 9.64
C GLU A 72 -28.56 -40.59 10.43
N GLY A 73 -29.69 -40.87 9.81
CA GLY A 73 -30.85 -41.48 10.46
C GLY A 73 -31.73 -40.49 11.24
N GLN A 74 -31.35 -39.24 11.40
CA GLN A 74 -32.14 -38.24 12.12
C GLN A 74 -33.13 -37.52 11.21
N PRO A 75 -34.30 -37.08 11.78
CA PRO A 75 -35.26 -36.28 11.03
C PRO A 75 -34.72 -34.90 10.71
N VAL A 76 -34.96 -34.49 9.48
CA VAL A 76 -34.59 -33.17 8.94
C VAL A 76 -35.77 -32.58 8.18
N ARG A 77 -35.77 -31.25 7.95
CA ARG A 77 -36.76 -30.59 7.11
C ARG A 77 -36.06 -29.94 5.92
N ILE A 78 -36.65 -30.08 4.74
CA ILE A 78 -36.23 -29.43 3.52
C ILE A 78 -37.00 -28.12 3.40
N LEU A 79 -36.27 -26.99 3.34
CA LEU A 79 -36.81 -25.65 3.20
C LEU A 79 -36.49 -25.10 1.80
N ARG A 80 -37.54 -24.83 1.00
CA ARG A 80 -37.38 -24.20 -0.32
C ARG A 80 -38.23 -22.95 -0.41
N ALA A 81 -37.70 -21.92 -1.06
CA ALA A 81 -38.43 -20.67 -1.21
C ALA A 81 -39.77 -20.87 -1.91
N GLY A 82 -40.84 -20.37 -1.29
CA GLY A 82 -42.22 -20.49 -1.83
C GLY A 82 -42.88 -21.85 -1.73
N GLN A 83 -42.29 -22.82 -1.02
CA GLN A 83 -42.85 -24.16 -0.80
C GLN A 83 -43.05 -24.43 0.69
N ALA A 84 -43.98 -25.31 1.00
CA ALA A 84 -44.16 -25.81 2.37
C ALA A 84 -42.92 -26.68 2.74
N PRO A 85 -42.45 -26.64 4.01
CA PRO A 85 -41.39 -27.52 4.48
C PRO A 85 -41.74 -29.01 4.27
N LEU A 86 -40.80 -29.77 3.77
CA LEU A 86 -40.93 -31.22 3.58
C LEU A 86 -40.19 -31.96 4.69
N GLU A 87 -40.87 -32.88 5.35
CA GLU A 87 -40.26 -33.77 6.35
C GLU A 87 -39.48 -34.89 5.65
N ALA A 88 -38.24 -35.11 6.10
CA ALA A 88 -37.34 -36.09 5.56
C ALA A 88 -36.43 -36.69 6.64
N THR A 89 -35.70 -37.74 6.30
CA THR A 89 -34.63 -38.31 7.13
C THR A 89 -33.32 -38.20 6.40
N LEU A 90 -32.25 -37.72 7.03
CA LEU A 90 -30.91 -37.69 6.45
C LEU A 90 -30.38 -39.15 6.37
N VAL A 91 -30.09 -39.63 5.17
CA VAL A 91 -29.65 -41.02 4.95
C VAL A 91 -28.14 -41.07 4.83
N ARG A 92 -27.53 -40.06 4.16
CA ARG A 92 -26.08 -40.03 3.92
C ARG A 92 -25.61 -38.57 3.94
N ALA A 93 -24.66 -38.30 4.82
CA ALA A 93 -24.14 -36.97 5.06
C ALA A 93 -23.24 -36.46 3.93
N SER A 94 -22.45 -37.32 3.30
CA SER A 94 -21.42 -36.96 2.34
C SER A 94 -21.93 -36.25 1.07
N ASP A 95 -23.17 -36.58 0.64
CA ASP A 95 -23.84 -36.01 -0.53
C ASP A 95 -25.24 -35.47 -0.19
N LEU A 96 -25.51 -35.28 1.11
CA LEU A 96 -26.78 -34.78 1.67
C LEU A 96 -28.01 -35.48 1.09
N LEU A 97 -27.90 -36.82 1.00
CA LEU A 97 -29.01 -37.69 0.55
C LEU A 97 -30.04 -37.81 1.65
N VAL A 98 -31.25 -37.41 1.36
CA VAL A 98 -32.40 -37.54 2.29
C VAL A 98 -33.43 -38.51 1.72
N ARG A 99 -34.20 -39.11 2.64
CA ARG A 99 -35.39 -39.93 2.31
C ARG A 99 -36.63 -39.14 2.74
N LEU A 100 -37.51 -38.86 1.80
CA LEU A 100 -38.81 -38.22 2.05
C LEU A 100 -39.77 -39.16 2.78
N SER A 101 -40.78 -38.63 3.40
CA SER A 101 -41.88 -39.42 4.01
C SER A 101 -42.63 -40.27 2.98
N SER A 102 -42.63 -39.90 1.71
CA SER A 102 -43.16 -40.68 0.58
C SER A 102 -42.32 -41.91 0.24
N GLY A 103 -41.07 -42.01 0.78
CA GLY A 103 -40.14 -43.12 0.52
C GLY A 103 -39.07 -42.82 -0.55
N GLU A 104 -39.21 -41.71 -1.26
CA GLU A 104 -38.28 -41.29 -2.31
C GLU A 104 -36.97 -40.75 -1.73
N TYR A 105 -35.88 -40.86 -2.51
CA TYR A 105 -34.58 -40.31 -2.15
C TYR A 105 -34.30 -39.05 -2.96
N LEU A 106 -33.75 -38.03 -2.29
CA LEU A 106 -33.41 -36.76 -2.90
C LEU A 106 -32.07 -36.26 -2.36
N SER A 107 -31.17 -35.81 -3.21
CA SER A 107 -30.00 -35.02 -2.80
C SER A 107 -30.37 -33.55 -2.77
N VAL A 108 -30.01 -32.87 -1.68
CA VAL A 108 -30.40 -31.47 -1.42
C VAL A 108 -29.16 -30.61 -1.15
N GLY A 109 -29.32 -29.30 -1.31
CA GLY A 109 -28.29 -28.34 -0.88
C GLY A 109 -28.24 -28.21 0.65
N ARG A 110 -27.06 -27.89 1.19
CA ARG A 110 -26.89 -27.70 2.64
C ARG A 110 -27.79 -26.58 3.17
N GLU A 111 -28.00 -25.55 2.38
CA GLU A 111 -28.85 -24.39 2.67
C GLU A 111 -30.34 -24.72 2.68
N GLU A 112 -30.73 -25.83 2.06
CA GLU A 112 -32.12 -26.31 2.06
C GLU A 112 -32.45 -27.14 3.32
N LEU A 113 -31.43 -27.60 4.10
CA LEU A 113 -31.63 -28.46 5.25
C LEU A 113 -31.78 -27.70 6.58
N ALA A 114 -32.87 -27.97 7.28
CA ALA A 114 -33.08 -27.58 8.67
C ALA A 114 -32.97 -28.80 9.58
N PHE A 115 -32.16 -28.68 10.62
CA PHE A 115 -31.91 -29.73 11.62
C PHE A 115 -32.60 -29.41 12.92
N SER A 116 -33.01 -30.45 13.67
CA SER A 116 -33.53 -30.30 15.04
C SER A 116 -32.42 -30.08 16.08
N ALA A 117 -31.23 -30.60 15.82
CA ALA A 117 -30.03 -30.35 16.62
C ALA A 117 -29.29 -29.09 16.16
N LEU A 118 -28.67 -28.36 17.09
CA LEU A 118 -27.90 -27.16 16.78
C LEU A 118 -26.66 -27.55 15.97
N PRO A 119 -26.50 -27.09 14.70
CA PRO A 119 -25.29 -27.34 13.94
C PRO A 119 -24.11 -26.58 14.52
N PRO A 120 -22.85 -27.04 14.32
CA PRO A 120 -21.68 -26.30 14.65
C PRO A 120 -21.63 -25.00 13.85
N ARG A 121 -20.86 -24.04 14.33
CA ARG A 121 -20.60 -22.84 13.54
C ARG A 121 -19.87 -23.21 12.26
N ASP A 122 -20.26 -22.55 11.18
CA ASP A 122 -19.64 -22.72 9.86
C ASP A 122 -18.17 -22.35 9.92
N GLY A 123 -17.29 -23.23 9.44
CA GLY A 123 -15.86 -23.01 9.52
C GLY A 123 -15.02 -24.22 9.11
N VAL A 124 -13.73 -24.12 9.39
CA VAL A 124 -12.73 -25.14 9.07
C VAL A 124 -11.98 -25.53 10.33
N GLN A 125 -11.98 -26.82 10.62
CA GLN A 125 -11.14 -27.45 11.64
C GLN A 125 -9.75 -27.67 11.05
N VAL A 126 -8.71 -27.27 11.77
CA VAL A 126 -7.31 -27.53 11.43
C VAL A 126 -6.71 -28.41 12.52
N ARG A 127 -6.02 -29.47 12.12
CA ARG A 127 -5.23 -30.32 12.99
C ARG A 127 -3.77 -30.28 12.57
N VAL A 128 -2.89 -29.97 13.51
CA VAL A 128 -1.44 -29.99 13.33
C VAL A 128 -0.88 -31.10 14.22
N GLU A 129 -0.23 -32.06 13.61
CA GLU A 129 0.44 -33.17 14.30
C GLU A 129 1.94 -33.03 14.16
N VAL A 130 2.65 -33.05 15.27
CA VAL A 130 4.11 -32.93 15.34
C VAL A 130 4.74 -34.12 16.06
N ALA A 131 5.97 -34.46 15.69
CA ALA A 131 6.73 -35.48 16.37
C ALA A 131 7.35 -34.91 17.65
N ALA A 132 7.02 -35.52 18.80
CA ALA A 132 7.54 -35.09 20.09
C ALA A 132 7.52 -36.25 21.07
N GLN A 133 8.56 -36.40 21.89
CA GLN A 133 8.66 -37.46 22.93
C GLN A 133 8.07 -37.02 24.28
N ALA A 134 7.99 -35.72 24.51
CA ALA A 134 7.52 -35.10 25.74
C ALA A 134 6.75 -33.81 25.43
N ARG A 135 6.61 -32.94 26.42
CA ARG A 135 6.08 -31.61 26.27
C ARG A 135 6.96 -30.82 25.33
N VAL A 136 6.38 -30.19 24.29
CA VAL A 136 7.07 -29.37 23.32
C VAL A 136 6.47 -27.96 23.28
N ALA A 137 7.34 -26.97 23.35
CA ALA A 137 6.97 -25.58 23.05
C ALA A 137 7.20 -25.30 21.57
N GLY A 138 6.24 -24.65 20.94
CA GLY A 138 6.34 -24.31 19.53
C GLY A 138 5.45 -23.14 19.21
N GLU A 139 5.30 -22.86 17.93
CA GLU A 139 4.54 -21.74 17.42
C GLU A 139 3.78 -22.14 16.17
N LEU A 140 2.46 -21.96 16.20
CA LEU A 140 1.62 -22.01 15.01
C LEU A 140 1.68 -20.66 14.31
N SER A 141 1.96 -20.66 13.02
CA SER A 141 2.02 -19.45 12.20
C SER A 141 1.19 -19.60 10.95
N TYR A 142 0.52 -18.51 10.55
CA TYR A 142 -0.18 -18.40 9.27
C TYR A 142 -0.24 -16.95 8.78
N ARG A 143 -0.37 -16.77 7.47
CA ARG A 143 -0.55 -15.47 6.85
C ARG A 143 -2.01 -15.25 6.51
N THR A 144 -2.50 -14.03 6.75
CA THR A 144 -3.89 -13.65 6.46
C THR A 144 -3.99 -12.29 5.80
N ALA A 145 -4.84 -12.20 4.78
CA ALA A 145 -5.21 -10.93 4.15
C ALA A 145 -6.17 -10.09 5.03
N ALA A 146 -6.67 -10.65 6.15
CA ALA A 146 -7.49 -9.91 7.10
C ALA A 146 -6.75 -8.73 7.74
N LEU A 147 -5.45 -8.87 7.95
CA LEU A 147 -4.62 -7.92 8.67
C LEU A 147 -3.67 -7.21 7.72
N SER A 148 -3.54 -5.90 7.89
CA SER A 148 -2.57 -5.10 7.15
C SER A 148 -2.28 -3.80 7.88
N TRP A 149 -1.24 -3.07 7.45
CA TRP A 149 -0.99 -1.74 7.91
C TRP A 149 -0.41 -0.86 6.82
N GLN A 150 -0.56 0.47 6.97
CA GLN A 150 0.10 1.46 6.12
C GLN A 150 0.35 2.76 6.89
N PRO A 151 1.44 3.49 6.60
CA PRO A 151 1.59 4.84 7.10
C PRO A 151 0.66 5.78 6.33
N ARG A 152 0.10 6.78 7.04
CA ARG A 152 -0.65 7.89 6.46
C ARG A 152 0.01 9.18 6.88
N TYR A 153 0.41 9.98 5.91
CA TYR A 153 1.14 11.22 6.14
C TYR A 153 0.25 12.44 6.01
N GLU A 154 0.55 13.45 6.81
CA GLU A 154 0.05 14.80 6.65
C GLU A 154 1.21 15.79 6.66
N LEU A 155 1.37 16.55 5.59
CA LEU A 155 2.32 17.64 5.47
C LEU A 155 1.59 18.95 5.67
N GLY A 156 1.82 19.58 6.80
CA GLY A 156 1.38 20.95 7.10
C GLY A 156 2.44 21.94 6.67
N ALA A 157 2.14 22.77 5.69
CA ALA A 157 3.02 23.82 5.19
C ALA A 157 2.46 25.18 5.58
N GLY A 158 3.12 25.89 6.50
CA GLY A 158 2.80 27.25 6.93
C GLY A 158 4.02 28.15 6.82
N GLY A 159 3.89 29.32 6.23
CA GLY A 159 5.01 30.25 6.08
C GLY A 159 6.25 29.62 5.43
N THR A 160 7.41 29.66 6.12
CA THR A 160 8.68 29.11 5.64
C THR A 160 9.00 27.72 6.18
N GLN A 161 8.16 27.17 7.03
CA GLN A 161 8.36 25.88 7.68
C GLN A 161 7.31 24.86 7.22
N ALA A 162 7.66 23.60 7.33
CA ALA A 162 6.73 22.51 7.13
C ALA A 162 6.93 21.45 8.22
N GLN A 163 5.81 20.85 8.63
CA GLN A 163 5.76 19.76 9.58
C GLN A 163 5.16 18.53 8.90
N LEU A 164 5.81 17.39 9.09
CA LEU A 164 5.31 16.11 8.64
C LEU A 164 4.90 15.29 9.85
N ALA A 165 3.62 14.97 9.91
CA ALA A 165 3.07 14.02 10.86
C ALA A 165 2.69 12.73 10.12
N ALA A 166 2.78 11.59 10.79
CA ALA A 166 2.32 10.33 10.24
C ALA A 166 1.58 9.51 11.30
N LEU A 167 0.56 8.79 10.85
CA LEU A 167 -0.18 7.77 11.60
C LEU A 167 0.12 6.40 10.99
N ALA A 168 0.27 5.37 11.80
CA ALA A 168 0.17 3.99 11.37
C ALA A 168 -1.32 3.61 11.37
N GLU A 169 -1.89 3.38 10.20
CA GLU A 169 -3.23 2.84 10.06
C GLU A 169 -3.12 1.31 10.00
N ILE A 170 -3.59 0.66 11.06
CA ILE A 170 -3.65 -0.79 11.21
C ILE A 170 -5.09 -1.22 10.94
N ARG A 171 -5.28 -2.28 10.15
CA ARG A 171 -6.60 -2.73 9.71
C ARG A 171 -6.80 -4.20 10.02
N ASN A 172 -8.00 -4.51 10.51
CA ASN A 172 -8.55 -5.84 10.54
C ASN A 172 -9.82 -5.86 9.67
N LEU A 173 -9.72 -6.47 8.50
CA LEU A 173 -10.84 -6.61 7.56
C LEU A 173 -11.58 -7.94 7.74
N GLY A 174 -11.10 -8.79 8.66
CA GLY A 174 -11.66 -10.10 8.96
C GLY A 174 -12.80 -10.05 9.98
N GLY A 175 -13.40 -11.21 10.23
CA GLY A 175 -14.47 -11.43 11.22
C GLY A 175 -13.95 -11.83 12.61
N GLU A 176 -12.65 -12.04 12.79
CA GLU A 176 -12.06 -12.47 14.07
C GLU A 176 -11.45 -11.31 14.83
N THR A 177 -11.41 -11.43 16.16
CA THR A 177 -10.65 -10.52 17.01
C THR A 177 -9.22 -11.05 17.16
N TYR A 178 -8.24 -10.18 16.96
CA TYR A 178 -6.84 -10.50 17.22
C TYR A 178 -6.38 -9.78 18.49
N ASP A 179 -5.92 -10.55 19.48
CA ASP A 179 -5.39 -10.04 20.73
C ASP A 179 -3.91 -10.41 20.80
N ALA A 180 -3.06 -9.41 20.61
CA ALA A 180 -1.62 -9.59 20.48
C ALA A 180 -0.87 -9.00 21.66
N GLY A 181 0.02 -9.80 22.23
CA GLY A 181 0.98 -9.33 23.24
C GLY A 181 2.09 -8.47 22.64
N GLN A 182 2.47 -8.77 21.40
CA GLN A 182 3.48 -8.03 20.63
C GLN A 182 2.97 -7.82 19.20
N ALA A 183 3.25 -6.63 18.67
CA ALA A 183 2.95 -6.32 17.27
C ALA A 183 4.14 -5.59 16.63
N GLU A 184 4.51 -6.04 15.44
CA GLU A 184 5.55 -5.42 14.62
C GLU A 184 4.97 -5.01 13.28
N LEU A 185 5.42 -3.85 12.78
CA LEU A 185 5.03 -3.31 11.50
C LEU A 185 6.23 -3.41 10.55
N PHE A 186 6.01 -3.98 9.37
CA PHE A 186 7.03 -4.12 8.34
C PHE A 186 6.64 -3.26 7.14
N ALA A 187 7.51 -2.36 6.73
CA ALA A 187 7.33 -1.53 5.55
C ALA A 187 8.35 -1.90 4.48
N GLY A 188 7.88 -1.99 3.25
CA GLY A 188 8.63 -2.43 2.08
C GLY A 188 7.82 -3.44 1.27
N GLU A 189 8.35 -3.86 0.15
CA GLU A 189 7.70 -4.82 -0.74
C GLU A 189 8.09 -6.25 -0.36
N VAL A 190 7.11 -7.09 -0.05
CA VAL A 190 7.28 -8.52 0.11
C VAL A 190 6.60 -9.22 -1.08
N ARG A 191 7.40 -9.86 -1.92
CA ARG A 191 6.85 -10.65 -3.04
C ARG A 191 6.21 -11.91 -2.50
N GLN A 192 4.91 -12.06 -2.74
CA GLN A 192 4.16 -13.28 -2.48
C GLN A 192 3.98 -14.04 -3.80
N VAL A 193 4.25 -15.34 -3.77
CA VAL A 193 3.94 -16.23 -4.88
C VAL A 193 2.55 -16.79 -4.62
N SER A 194 1.54 -16.31 -5.36
CA SER A 194 0.21 -16.92 -5.33
C SER A 194 0.27 -18.28 -6.04
N PRO A 195 -0.10 -19.38 -5.39
CA PRO A 195 -0.23 -20.66 -6.07
C PRO A 195 -1.36 -20.56 -7.10
N GLY A 196 -1.04 -20.45 -8.38
CA GLY A 196 -2.01 -20.48 -9.48
C GLY A 196 -2.28 -19.21 -10.27
N GLY A 197 -1.46 -18.19 -10.14
CA GLY A 197 -1.62 -16.93 -10.90
C GLY A 197 -0.46 -16.67 -11.84
N LEU A 198 -0.73 -16.68 -13.14
CA LEU A 198 0.03 -15.93 -14.14
C LEU A 198 0.17 -14.49 -13.64
N LEU A 199 1.35 -13.93 -13.81
CA LEU A 199 1.71 -12.56 -13.45
C LEU A 199 0.59 -11.55 -13.79
N SER A 200 -0.20 -11.15 -12.82
CA SER A 200 -0.98 -9.94 -12.91
C SER A 200 -0.16 -8.82 -12.28
N GLU A 201 0.46 -8.01 -13.11
CA GLU A 201 0.86 -6.67 -12.75
C GLU A 201 -0.41 -5.91 -12.35
N GLN A 202 -0.72 -5.95 -11.08
CA GLN A 202 -1.84 -5.17 -10.56
C GLN A 202 -1.32 -3.77 -10.26
N GLN A 203 -1.54 -2.89 -11.23
CA GLN A 203 -1.48 -1.45 -11.08
C GLN A 203 -2.31 -1.06 -9.84
N SER A 204 -1.63 -0.51 -8.86
CA SER A 204 -2.26 0.12 -7.70
C SER A 204 -2.92 1.43 -8.12
N GLY A 205 -4.13 1.34 -8.60
CA GLY A 205 -4.96 2.46 -8.98
C GLY A 205 -6.39 2.22 -8.50
N ALA A 206 -6.63 2.38 -7.20
CA ALA A 206 -7.99 2.44 -6.67
C ALA A 206 -8.14 3.71 -5.83
N GLY A 207 -8.61 4.76 -6.48
CA GLY A 207 -9.16 5.91 -5.82
C GLY A 207 -10.44 5.50 -5.10
N LEU A 208 -10.42 5.46 -3.78
CA LEU A 208 -11.62 5.46 -2.95
C LEU A 208 -11.89 6.89 -2.50
N ALA A 209 -12.91 7.48 -3.11
CA ALA A 209 -13.53 8.72 -2.64
C ALA A 209 -14.12 8.49 -1.24
N GLY A 210 -13.36 8.84 -0.21
CA GLY A 210 -13.85 8.93 1.16
C GLY A 210 -14.64 10.22 1.35
N LYS A 211 -15.84 10.14 1.89
CA LYS A 211 -16.67 11.27 2.28
C LYS A 211 -15.87 12.22 3.18
N THR A 212 -15.73 13.45 2.75
CA THR A 212 -15.08 14.53 3.49
C THR A 212 -15.97 14.97 4.65
N GLY A 213 -15.59 14.60 5.87
CA GLY A 213 -16.02 15.30 7.06
C GLY A 213 -15.26 16.64 7.14
N THR A 214 -15.95 17.71 7.35
CA THR A 214 -15.39 19.04 7.65
C THR A 214 -14.52 18.97 8.90
N ALA A 215 -13.21 18.90 8.71
CA ALA A 215 -12.23 19.01 9.79
C ALA A 215 -11.72 20.43 9.86
N THR A 216 -11.97 21.07 10.98
CA THR A 216 -11.39 22.34 11.43
C THR A 216 -9.85 22.26 11.29
N SER A 217 -9.26 23.33 10.79
CA SER A 217 -7.83 23.52 10.56
C SER A 217 -7.04 23.50 11.88
N ALA A 218 -6.69 22.30 12.33
CA ALA A 218 -5.66 22.09 13.35
C ALA A 218 -4.55 21.26 12.72
N SER A 219 -3.32 21.73 12.77
CA SER A 219 -2.15 20.89 12.58
C SER A 219 -2.27 19.70 13.53
N LEU A 220 -2.06 18.47 13.03
CA LEU A 220 -2.09 17.27 13.85
C LEU A 220 -1.02 17.38 14.95
N ASN A 221 -1.45 17.77 16.16
CA ASN A 221 -0.65 17.62 17.36
C ASN A 221 -0.77 16.18 17.81
N LEU A 222 0.20 15.35 17.39
CA LEU A 222 0.24 13.94 17.78
C LEU A 222 0.81 13.81 19.19
N ALA A 223 0.20 12.91 19.98
CA ALA A 223 0.79 12.42 21.21
C ALA A 223 2.13 11.69 20.92
N ALA A 224 2.90 11.37 21.97
CA ALA A 224 4.11 10.55 21.81
C ALA A 224 3.79 9.27 21.03
N SER A 225 4.64 8.95 20.06
CA SER A 225 4.43 7.76 19.20
C SER A 225 4.61 6.49 20.02
N PRO A 226 3.64 5.55 20.01
CA PRO A 226 3.83 4.21 20.55
C PRO A 226 4.66 3.33 19.60
N VAL A 227 5.06 3.82 18.43
CA VAL A 227 5.80 3.07 17.42
C VAL A 227 7.27 3.46 17.46
N THR A 228 8.13 2.46 17.61
CA THR A 228 9.59 2.62 17.68
C THR A 228 10.24 1.92 16.49
N GLY A 229 11.12 2.61 15.77
CA GLY A 229 11.90 2.02 14.68
C GLY A 229 12.92 1.02 15.22
N LEU A 230 12.93 -0.19 14.66
CA LEU A 230 13.87 -1.26 14.98
C LEU A 230 14.98 -1.42 13.93
N GLY A 231 15.02 -0.52 12.94
CA GLY A 231 15.97 -0.58 11.83
C GLY A 231 15.48 -1.37 10.63
N GLU A 232 16.42 -1.75 9.77
CA GLU A 232 16.15 -2.44 8.51
C GLU A 232 16.52 -3.93 8.61
N VAL A 233 15.67 -4.79 8.07
CA VAL A 233 15.91 -6.22 7.93
C VAL A 233 15.71 -6.60 6.47
N ARG A 234 16.79 -6.89 5.74
CA ARG A 234 16.79 -7.35 4.34
C ARG A 234 15.93 -6.48 3.40
N GLY A 235 16.07 -5.17 3.50
CA GLY A 235 15.33 -4.21 2.68
C GLY A 235 13.95 -3.83 3.22
N LEU A 236 13.50 -4.41 4.33
CA LEU A 236 12.26 -4.04 5.01
C LEU A 236 12.56 -3.18 6.23
N GLN A 237 11.89 -2.05 6.34
CA GLN A 237 11.92 -1.26 7.57
C GLN A 237 11.00 -1.92 8.62
N ARG A 238 11.50 -2.08 9.83
CA ARG A 238 10.82 -2.75 10.92
C ARG A 238 10.55 -1.80 12.06
N TYR A 239 9.35 -1.88 12.63
CA TYR A 239 8.91 -1.05 13.74
C TYR A 239 8.21 -1.92 14.78
N ALA A 240 8.43 -1.63 16.07
CA ALA A 240 7.68 -2.22 17.17
C ALA A 240 6.54 -1.28 17.58
N LEU A 241 5.37 -1.84 17.85
CA LEU A 241 4.26 -1.16 18.50
C LEU A 241 4.37 -1.43 20.01
N ALA A 242 4.49 -0.36 20.81
CA ALA A 242 4.56 -0.49 22.25
C ALA A 242 3.21 -0.89 22.86
N GLY A 243 3.24 -1.85 23.78
CA GLY A 243 2.03 -2.39 24.43
C GLY A 243 1.34 -3.47 23.61
N GLY A 244 0.35 -4.10 24.20
CA GLY A 244 -0.51 -5.07 23.52
C GLY A 244 -1.42 -4.39 22.48
N LEU A 245 -1.85 -5.17 21.51
CA LEU A 245 -2.72 -4.72 20.42
C LEU A 245 -3.95 -5.62 20.33
N THR A 246 -5.14 -5.05 20.55
CA THR A 246 -6.41 -5.74 20.28
C THR A 246 -7.05 -5.11 19.05
N LEU A 247 -7.32 -5.93 18.04
CA LEU A 247 -7.99 -5.53 16.80
C LEU A 247 -9.31 -6.30 16.66
N ARG A 248 -10.43 -5.57 16.75
CA ARG A 248 -11.76 -6.14 16.57
C ARG A 248 -12.10 -6.35 15.09
N PRO A 249 -13.09 -7.17 14.78
CA PRO A 249 -13.61 -7.32 13.43
C PRO A 249 -13.96 -5.98 12.77
N GLY A 250 -13.47 -5.75 11.56
CA GLY A 250 -13.73 -4.53 10.80
C GLY A 250 -13.04 -3.28 11.33
N GLU A 251 -12.20 -3.37 12.36
CA GLU A 251 -11.56 -2.22 13.00
C GLU A 251 -10.44 -1.63 12.15
N ARG A 252 -10.37 -0.29 12.18
CA ARG A 252 -9.24 0.49 11.68
C ARG A 252 -8.69 1.32 12.83
N LEU A 253 -7.50 0.97 13.27
CA LEU A 253 -6.79 1.66 14.34
C LEU A 253 -5.76 2.60 13.75
N ASN A 254 -5.77 3.88 14.15
CA ASN A 254 -4.77 4.87 13.78
C ASN A 254 -3.97 5.25 15.02
N VAL A 255 -2.67 4.99 15.00
CA VAL A 255 -1.77 5.37 16.09
C VAL A 255 -0.69 6.34 15.58
N PRO A 256 -0.23 7.29 16.40
CA PRO A 256 0.93 8.11 16.06
C PRO A 256 2.09 7.23 15.62
N PHE A 257 2.67 7.55 14.46
CA PHE A 257 3.75 6.73 13.88
C PHE A 257 5.07 7.51 13.85
N VAL A 258 5.07 8.67 13.21
CA VAL A 258 6.24 9.49 13.01
C VAL A 258 5.89 10.95 13.20
N GLN A 259 6.76 11.68 13.92
CA GLN A 259 6.91 13.12 13.81
C GLN A 259 8.29 13.39 13.23
N ALA A 260 8.36 13.73 11.95
CA ALA A 260 9.62 13.97 11.29
C ALA A 260 9.94 15.46 11.27
N THR A 261 11.14 15.81 11.75
CA THR A 261 11.71 17.12 11.49
C THR A 261 12.13 17.20 10.05
N LEU A 262 11.64 18.20 9.32
CA LEU A 262 11.98 18.48 7.94
C LEU A 262 13.02 19.58 7.87
N THR A 263 13.99 19.42 6.99
CA THR A 263 14.98 20.46 6.69
C THR A 263 14.91 20.87 5.23
N GLY A 264 15.32 22.10 4.92
CA GLY A 264 15.40 22.58 3.55
C GLY A 264 14.04 22.65 2.83
N PHE A 265 12.95 22.92 3.56
CA PHE A 265 11.65 23.06 2.94
C PHE A 265 11.61 24.25 1.99
N THR A 266 11.24 23.98 0.73
CA THR A 266 11.11 25.00 -0.31
C THR A 266 9.89 24.73 -1.17
N ARG A 267 9.20 25.83 -1.55
CA ARG A 267 8.15 25.85 -2.57
C ARG A 267 8.72 26.42 -3.84
N TYR A 268 8.41 25.83 -4.98
CA TYR A 268 8.82 26.35 -6.27
C TYR A 268 7.91 25.87 -7.40
N GLY A 269 7.93 26.61 -8.50
CA GLY A 269 7.33 26.16 -9.76
C GLY A 269 8.31 25.37 -10.59
N ARG A 270 7.86 24.33 -11.28
CA ARG A 270 8.68 23.58 -12.25
C ARG A 270 8.04 23.61 -13.64
N ILE A 271 8.87 23.81 -14.64
CA ILE A 271 8.49 23.66 -16.04
C ILE A 271 9.40 22.59 -16.64
N MET A 272 8.79 21.56 -17.24
CA MET A 272 9.49 20.52 -17.99
C MET A 272 9.18 20.71 -19.47
N GLY A 273 10.21 21.00 -20.27
CA GLY A 273 10.16 21.07 -21.72
C GLY A 273 10.96 19.97 -22.38
N TYR A 274 10.52 19.60 -23.57
CA TYR A 274 11.28 18.74 -24.49
C TYR A 274 11.66 19.55 -25.72
N PHE A 275 12.91 19.50 -26.11
CA PHE A 275 13.37 20.28 -27.25
C PHE A 275 12.68 19.83 -28.55
N ASP A 276 11.91 20.73 -29.10
CA ASP A 276 11.42 20.76 -30.48
C ASP A 276 11.45 22.21 -30.97
N ARG A 277 11.07 22.45 -32.20
CA ARG A 277 11.08 23.80 -32.82
C ARG A 277 9.74 24.53 -32.68
N GLN A 278 8.77 23.94 -32.00
CA GLN A 278 7.42 24.52 -31.88
C GLN A 278 7.34 25.49 -30.71
N GLU A 279 6.52 26.52 -30.86
CA GLU A 279 6.08 27.34 -29.76
C GLU A 279 5.08 26.56 -28.91
N ARG A 280 5.22 26.68 -27.59
CA ARG A 280 4.35 25.99 -26.62
C ARG A 280 4.00 26.94 -25.50
N SER A 281 2.78 26.85 -25.01
CA SER A 281 2.34 27.52 -23.80
C SER A 281 1.81 26.52 -22.78
N GLY A 282 1.89 26.87 -21.51
CA GLY A 282 1.43 25.98 -20.46
C GLY A 282 1.46 26.64 -19.08
N ARG A 283 1.33 25.81 -18.06
CA ARG A 283 1.41 26.18 -16.65
C ARG A 283 2.60 25.47 -16.02
N ALA A 284 3.25 26.12 -15.07
CA ALA A 284 4.24 25.44 -14.24
C ALA A 284 3.51 24.48 -13.27
N SER A 285 4.16 23.41 -12.87
CA SER A 285 3.70 22.57 -11.75
C SER A 285 4.19 23.15 -10.42
N ARG A 286 3.39 22.95 -9.36
CA ARG A 286 3.74 23.32 -7.99
C ARG A 286 4.57 22.22 -7.37
N HIS A 287 5.71 22.55 -6.80
CA HIS A 287 6.58 21.59 -6.15
C HIS A 287 6.91 21.99 -4.72
N TYR A 288 6.90 20.96 -3.85
CA TYR A 288 7.41 21.06 -2.48
C TYR A 288 8.61 20.15 -2.35
N LYS A 289 9.72 20.72 -1.91
CA LYS A 289 10.95 19.99 -1.68
C LYS A 289 11.38 20.12 -0.23
N PHE A 290 11.78 19.01 0.38
CA PHE A 290 12.27 18.94 1.76
C PHE A 290 13.15 17.71 1.96
N THR A 291 13.85 17.66 3.09
CA THR A 291 14.67 16.50 3.47
C THR A 291 14.19 16.00 4.84
N PRO A 292 13.68 14.77 4.95
CA PRO A 292 13.31 14.19 6.23
C PRO A 292 14.54 13.75 7.02
N GLY A 293 14.51 13.92 8.35
CA GLY A 293 15.57 13.52 9.26
C GLY A 293 15.63 12.01 9.54
N GLN A 294 14.64 11.25 9.09
CA GLN A 294 14.55 9.80 9.26
C GLN A 294 13.98 9.14 8.01
N SER A 295 14.19 7.82 7.90
CA SER A 295 13.64 7.04 6.80
C SER A 295 12.11 6.96 6.91
N LEU A 296 11.43 7.14 5.78
CA LEU A 296 9.97 7.15 5.68
C LEU A 296 9.54 6.08 4.68
N PRO A 297 8.67 5.13 5.05
CA PRO A 297 8.08 4.20 4.10
C PRO A 297 7.10 4.89 3.15
N THR A 298 6.79 4.22 2.04
CA THR A 298 5.77 4.73 1.10
C THR A 298 4.38 4.73 1.74
N GLY A 299 3.56 5.75 1.43
CA GLY A 299 2.19 5.83 1.93
C GLY A 299 1.44 7.06 1.43
N PRO A 300 0.10 7.08 1.54
CA PRO A 300 -0.70 8.23 1.15
C PRO A 300 -0.32 9.47 1.99
N LEU A 301 -0.22 10.60 1.30
CA LEU A 301 0.15 11.88 1.85
C LEU A 301 -0.93 12.92 1.54
N THR A 302 -1.42 13.58 2.57
CA THR A 302 -2.25 14.77 2.47
C THR A 302 -1.39 16.01 2.69
N VAL A 303 -1.48 16.98 1.79
CA VAL A 303 -0.75 18.25 1.89
C VAL A 303 -1.73 19.36 2.19
N ARG A 304 -1.44 20.11 3.26
CA ARG A 304 -2.20 21.30 3.66
C ARG A 304 -1.30 22.52 3.68
N GLU A 305 -1.83 23.63 3.21
CA GLU A 305 -1.16 24.93 3.28
C GLU A 305 -2.10 25.93 3.95
N ASP A 306 -1.63 26.55 5.02
CA ASP A 306 -2.43 27.45 5.85
C ASP A 306 -3.83 26.89 6.20
N GLY A 307 -3.87 25.59 6.49
CA GLY A 307 -5.07 24.82 6.82
C GLY A 307 -5.88 24.33 5.62
N ALA A 308 -5.70 24.85 4.43
CA ALA A 308 -6.39 24.41 3.23
C ALA A 308 -5.77 23.14 2.65
N LEU A 309 -6.61 22.22 2.16
CA LEU A 309 -6.15 21.06 1.40
C LEU A 309 -5.65 21.51 0.03
N VAL A 310 -4.36 21.29 -0.26
CA VAL A 310 -3.75 21.70 -1.54
C VAL A 310 -3.32 20.53 -2.41
N GLY A 311 -3.34 19.30 -1.88
CA GLY A 311 -3.06 18.10 -2.65
C GLY A 311 -3.14 16.82 -1.83
N THR A 312 -3.35 15.72 -2.53
CA THR A 312 -3.21 14.36 -2.01
C THR A 312 -2.28 13.60 -2.96
N LEU A 313 -1.27 12.98 -2.42
CA LEU A 313 -0.17 12.37 -3.15
C LEU A 313 0.23 11.03 -2.52
N GLN A 314 1.19 10.37 -3.14
CA GLN A 314 1.91 9.25 -2.55
C GLN A 314 3.28 9.74 -2.06
N MET A 315 3.56 9.63 -0.75
CA MET A 315 4.90 9.78 -0.22
C MET A 315 5.76 8.62 -0.76
N PRO A 316 6.86 8.90 -1.46
CA PRO A 316 7.76 7.83 -1.88
C PRO A 316 8.52 7.27 -0.68
N ALA A 317 8.93 6.01 -0.75
CA ALA A 317 9.88 5.46 0.20
C ALA A 317 11.18 6.28 0.16
N THR A 318 11.57 6.81 1.31
CA THR A 318 12.68 7.78 1.38
C THR A 318 13.61 7.42 2.53
N GLN A 319 14.92 7.45 2.27
CA GLN A 319 15.92 7.30 3.32
C GLN A 319 16.17 8.62 4.05
N ALA A 320 16.60 8.54 5.30
CA ALA A 320 17.01 9.70 6.09
C ALA A 320 18.05 10.54 5.34
N GLY A 321 17.91 11.87 5.37
CA GLY A 321 18.81 12.80 4.70
C GLY A 321 18.69 12.86 3.18
N ARG A 322 17.79 12.12 2.55
CA ARG A 322 17.53 12.20 1.10
C ARG A 322 16.40 13.19 0.81
N PRO A 323 16.59 14.10 -0.17
CA PRO A 323 15.56 15.05 -0.50
C PRO A 323 14.35 14.39 -1.17
N VAL A 324 13.17 14.82 -0.76
CA VAL A 324 11.88 14.50 -1.38
C VAL A 324 11.45 15.71 -2.18
N ASP A 325 10.88 15.48 -3.36
CA ASP A 325 10.36 16.50 -4.26
C ASP A 325 8.96 16.09 -4.73
N LEU A 326 7.95 16.76 -4.22
CA LEU A 326 6.54 16.44 -4.44
C LEU A 326 5.96 17.34 -5.52
N ASP A 327 5.37 16.75 -6.55
CA ASP A 327 4.60 17.46 -7.57
C ASP A 327 3.12 17.55 -7.14
N LEU A 328 2.65 18.76 -6.88
CA LEU A 328 1.27 19.05 -6.50
C LEU A 328 0.38 19.43 -7.69
N GLY A 329 0.87 19.24 -8.91
CA GLY A 329 0.13 19.53 -10.13
C GLY A 329 0.22 20.98 -10.60
N ALA A 330 -0.50 21.30 -11.65
CA ALA A 330 -0.41 22.58 -12.35
C ALA A 330 -0.80 23.77 -11.48
N ASP A 331 -0.05 24.86 -11.63
CA ASP A 331 -0.30 26.16 -11.00
C ASP A 331 -1.06 27.08 -11.96
N ASN A 332 -2.29 27.43 -11.62
CA ASN A 332 -3.13 28.29 -12.45
C ASN A 332 -2.62 29.73 -12.53
N GLU A 333 -1.85 30.17 -11.54
CA GLU A 333 -1.34 31.53 -11.41
C GLU A 333 0.08 31.69 -11.99
N LEU A 334 0.70 30.60 -12.47
CA LEU A 334 2.05 30.63 -13.03
C LEU A 334 2.06 29.99 -14.43
N ARG A 335 2.08 30.86 -15.44
CA ARG A 335 2.01 30.49 -16.85
C ARG A 335 3.33 30.73 -17.57
N TYR A 336 3.55 30.03 -18.68
CA TYR A 336 4.70 30.25 -19.54
C TYR A 336 4.32 30.17 -21.03
N VAL A 337 5.12 30.86 -21.82
CA VAL A 337 5.21 30.72 -23.29
C VAL A 337 6.65 30.36 -23.62
N ARG A 338 6.85 29.24 -24.31
CA ARG A 338 8.15 28.75 -24.76
C ARG A 338 8.26 29.01 -26.26
N THR A 339 9.31 29.72 -26.66
CA THR A 339 9.62 29.99 -28.07
C THR A 339 11.00 29.47 -28.42
N VAL A 340 11.19 29.07 -29.68
CA VAL A 340 12.45 28.58 -30.21
C VAL A 340 12.84 29.34 -31.44
N LYS A 341 14.04 29.91 -31.43
CA LYS A 341 14.61 30.66 -32.57
C LYS A 341 15.94 30.03 -33.01
N GLN A 342 16.04 29.71 -34.29
CA GLN A 342 17.33 29.33 -34.88
C GLN A 342 18.23 30.55 -34.95
N LEU A 343 19.47 30.45 -34.43
CA LEU A 343 20.45 31.54 -34.41
C LEU A 343 21.50 31.40 -35.52
N ALA A 344 22.02 30.16 -35.65
CA ALA A 344 23.10 29.89 -36.59
C ALA A 344 23.05 28.46 -37.10
N GLN A 345 23.68 28.21 -38.23
CA GLN A 345 23.86 26.89 -38.80
C GLN A 345 25.31 26.79 -39.36
N GLU A 346 26.03 25.79 -38.89
CA GLU A 346 27.38 25.48 -39.40
C GLU A 346 27.26 24.44 -40.53
N LYS A 347 27.94 24.66 -41.63
CA LYS A 347 27.99 23.76 -42.79
C LYS A 347 29.41 23.43 -43.15
N ASN A 348 29.63 22.25 -43.71
CA ASN A 348 30.91 21.90 -44.29
C ASN A 348 31.08 22.58 -45.66
N PRO A 349 32.27 22.53 -46.29
CA PRO A 349 32.50 23.10 -47.63
C PRO A 349 31.59 22.55 -48.72
N ALA A 350 31.05 21.35 -48.55
CA ALA A 350 30.08 20.73 -49.46
C ALA A 350 28.61 21.13 -49.18
N GLY A 351 28.38 22.10 -48.30
CA GLY A 351 27.05 22.61 -47.97
C GLY A 351 26.23 21.75 -46.98
N LYS A 352 26.74 20.60 -46.51
CA LYS A 352 26.09 19.73 -45.56
C LYS A 352 26.11 20.37 -44.17
N VAL A 353 24.97 20.41 -43.51
CA VAL A 353 24.83 20.93 -42.13
C VAL A 353 25.62 20.05 -41.16
N LEU A 354 26.49 20.65 -40.36
CA LEU A 354 27.26 20.01 -39.29
C LEU A 354 26.61 20.22 -37.94
N SER A 355 26.11 21.42 -37.68
CA SER A 355 25.42 21.77 -36.45
C SER A 355 24.46 22.93 -36.65
N THR A 356 23.47 23.04 -35.74
CA THR A 356 22.54 24.17 -35.68
C THR A 356 22.45 24.66 -34.24
N THR A 357 22.49 25.99 -34.07
CA THR A 357 22.36 26.65 -32.78
C THR A 357 20.97 27.25 -32.66
N PHE A 358 20.26 26.94 -31.56
CA PHE A 358 18.93 27.42 -31.23
C PHE A 358 18.98 28.22 -29.95
N ARG A 359 18.08 29.22 -29.88
CA ARG A 359 17.71 29.90 -28.62
C ARG A 359 16.33 29.44 -28.23
N VAL A 360 16.21 28.85 -27.03
CA VAL A 360 14.94 28.49 -26.40
C VAL A 360 14.67 29.49 -25.29
N THR A 361 13.54 30.18 -25.37
CA THR A 361 13.16 31.19 -24.38
C THR A 361 11.83 30.82 -23.76
N TYR A 362 11.79 30.83 -22.43
CA TYR A 362 10.58 30.72 -21.62
C TYR A 362 10.22 32.09 -21.06
N ALA A 363 9.14 32.68 -21.51
CA ALA A 363 8.55 33.87 -20.91
C ALA A 363 7.54 33.42 -19.84
N LEU A 364 7.74 33.85 -18.61
CA LEU A 364 6.93 33.47 -17.46
C LEU A 364 6.08 34.66 -17.01
N THR A 365 4.85 34.38 -16.61
CA THR A 365 3.92 35.36 -16.04
C THR A 365 3.31 34.77 -14.77
N SER A 366 3.35 35.54 -13.68
CA SER A 366 2.74 35.17 -12.40
C SER A 366 1.68 36.19 -12.00
N THR A 367 0.53 35.70 -11.54
CA THR A 367 -0.52 36.50 -10.89
C THR A 367 -0.48 36.39 -9.37
N LYS A 368 0.49 35.64 -8.80
CA LYS A 368 0.66 35.47 -7.35
C LYS A 368 1.02 36.77 -6.66
N SER A 369 0.59 36.90 -5.43
CA SER A 369 0.89 38.06 -4.56
C SER A 369 2.32 38.05 -3.98
N ALA A 370 3.06 36.96 -4.15
CA ALA A 370 4.44 36.81 -3.66
C ALA A 370 5.38 36.37 -4.80
N VAL A 371 6.68 36.64 -4.60
CA VAL A 371 7.75 36.15 -5.50
C VAL A 371 7.75 34.62 -5.54
N VAL A 372 7.86 34.06 -6.74
CA VAL A 372 7.91 32.60 -6.97
C VAL A 372 9.22 32.21 -7.60
N ARG A 373 9.91 31.24 -7.03
CA ARG A 373 11.04 30.57 -7.66
C ARG A 373 10.52 29.57 -8.67
N VAL A 374 11.08 29.59 -9.89
CA VAL A 374 10.73 28.68 -10.97
C VAL A 374 11.98 27.96 -11.47
N GLN A 375 11.92 26.64 -11.56
CA GLN A 375 12.94 25.81 -12.17
C GLN A 375 12.47 25.40 -13.56
N VAL A 376 13.19 25.83 -14.58
CA VAL A 376 12.92 25.46 -15.97
C VAL A 376 13.93 24.38 -16.38
N ARG A 377 13.42 23.26 -16.87
CA ARG A 377 14.18 22.13 -17.39
C ARG A 377 13.82 21.87 -18.83
N GLU A 378 14.78 21.93 -19.72
CA GLU A 378 14.64 21.58 -21.14
C GLU A 378 15.39 20.27 -21.40
N GLN A 379 14.67 19.20 -21.72
CA GLN A 379 15.30 17.94 -22.13
C GLN A 379 15.61 17.97 -23.62
N VAL A 380 16.83 17.65 -23.97
CA VAL A 380 17.34 17.68 -25.34
C VAL A 380 17.80 16.30 -25.72
N TYR A 381 17.23 15.75 -26.78
CA TYR A 381 17.54 14.43 -27.32
C TYR A 381 18.29 14.56 -28.65
N GLY A 382 18.98 13.50 -29.05
CA GLY A 382 19.72 13.40 -30.29
C GLY A 382 21.22 13.61 -30.10
N ARG A 383 21.79 14.63 -30.74
CA ARG A 383 23.22 14.93 -30.66
C ARG A 383 23.47 16.35 -30.11
N PRO A 384 23.26 16.57 -28.80
CA PRO A 384 23.60 17.84 -28.19
C PRO A 384 25.11 18.02 -28.16
N LEU A 385 25.60 19.20 -28.59
CA LEU A 385 27.00 19.55 -28.63
C LEU A 385 27.39 20.57 -27.56
N ALA A 386 26.51 21.54 -27.33
CA ALA A 386 26.73 22.54 -26.29
C ALA A 386 25.40 23.10 -25.72
N VAL A 387 25.45 23.50 -24.46
CA VAL A 387 24.41 24.30 -23.77
C VAL A 387 25.05 25.56 -23.23
N ASP A 388 24.51 26.73 -23.59
CA ASP A 388 25.00 28.03 -23.18
C ASP A 388 26.52 28.19 -23.42
N GLY A 389 26.99 27.68 -24.55
CA GLY A 389 28.42 27.70 -24.96
C GLY A 389 29.30 26.64 -24.30
N LYS A 390 28.80 25.90 -23.32
CA LYS A 390 29.55 24.81 -22.65
C LYS A 390 29.31 23.50 -23.40
N ALA A 391 30.42 22.84 -23.80
CA ALA A 391 30.35 21.53 -24.45
C ALA A 391 29.67 20.49 -23.54
N VAL A 392 28.83 19.65 -24.12
CA VAL A 392 28.12 18.56 -23.43
C VAL A 392 28.34 17.25 -24.18
N GLN A 393 28.18 16.13 -23.50
CA GLN A 393 28.30 14.79 -24.06
C GLN A 393 27.07 13.97 -23.75
N GLY A 394 26.73 13.02 -24.62
CA GLY A 394 25.59 12.10 -24.45
C GLY A 394 24.52 12.30 -25.53
N GLN A 395 23.61 11.35 -25.61
CA GLN A 395 22.48 11.40 -26.54
C GLN A 395 21.25 12.11 -25.93
N GLN A 396 21.28 12.33 -24.63
CA GLN A 396 20.27 13.03 -23.87
C GLN A 396 20.92 13.91 -22.82
N ILE A 397 20.50 15.16 -22.74
CA ILE A 397 20.90 16.10 -21.70
C ILE A 397 19.68 16.86 -21.17
N THR A 398 19.81 17.42 -19.97
CA THR A 398 18.84 18.36 -19.42
C THR A 398 19.52 19.71 -19.19
N ALA A 399 19.05 20.73 -19.89
CA ALA A 399 19.41 22.11 -19.57
C ALA A 399 18.49 22.61 -18.46
N GLU A 400 19.07 23.11 -17.36
CA GLU A 400 18.31 23.54 -16.20
C GLU A 400 18.69 24.96 -15.79
N ARG A 401 17.69 25.78 -15.45
CA ARG A 401 17.90 27.13 -14.95
C ARG A 401 16.77 27.55 -14.00
N GLY A 402 17.17 28.16 -12.87
CA GLY A 402 16.24 28.80 -11.93
C GLY A 402 16.06 30.27 -12.25
N VAL A 403 14.86 30.78 -11.96
CA VAL A 403 14.53 32.20 -12.06
C VAL A 403 13.53 32.57 -10.94
N GLU A 404 13.58 33.80 -10.48
CA GLU A 404 12.55 34.37 -9.60
C GLU A 404 11.59 35.21 -10.44
N VAL A 405 10.30 34.91 -10.32
CA VAL A 405 9.21 35.66 -10.97
C VAL A 405 8.63 36.59 -9.91
N PRO A 406 8.64 37.94 -10.11
CA PRO A 406 8.08 38.89 -9.17
C PRO A 406 6.58 38.65 -8.93
N ALA A 407 6.08 39.16 -7.80
CA ALA A 407 4.65 39.18 -7.51
C ALA A 407 3.89 39.95 -8.60
N GLY A 408 2.84 39.35 -9.18
CA GLY A 408 2.07 39.90 -10.29
C GLY A 408 2.90 40.28 -11.53
N GLY A 409 4.11 39.69 -11.67
CA GLY A 409 5.10 40.13 -12.63
C GLY A 409 5.48 39.11 -13.68
N GLN A 410 6.55 39.43 -14.38
CA GLN A 410 7.08 38.57 -15.47
C GLN A 410 8.57 38.35 -15.29
N ALA A 411 9.05 37.24 -15.83
CA ALA A 411 10.48 36.91 -15.93
C ALA A 411 10.72 36.07 -17.19
N SER A 412 12.00 35.92 -17.57
CA SER A 412 12.35 35.05 -18.70
C SER A 412 13.57 34.20 -18.39
N VAL A 413 13.56 32.99 -18.96
CA VAL A 413 14.70 32.07 -18.97
C VAL A 413 15.06 31.73 -20.40
N THR A 414 16.34 31.75 -20.71
CA THR A 414 16.82 31.47 -22.08
C THR A 414 17.95 30.43 -22.02
N PHE A 415 17.89 29.46 -22.90
CA PHE A 415 18.97 28.49 -23.16
C PHE A 415 19.48 28.67 -24.60
N THR A 416 20.75 28.55 -24.79
CA THR A 416 21.36 28.43 -26.13
C THR A 416 21.83 26.98 -26.33
N LEU A 417 21.22 26.28 -27.29
CA LEU A 417 21.45 24.86 -27.57
C LEU A 417 22.17 24.71 -28.91
N LYS A 418 23.32 24.04 -28.95
CA LYS A 418 23.98 23.66 -30.20
C LYS A 418 23.79 22.17 -30.39
N LEU A 419 23.17 21.80 -31.50
CA LEU A 419 22.83 20.42 -31.87
C LEU A 419 23.60 20.03 -33.14
N GLY A 420 24.21 18.86 -33.13
CA GLY A 420 24.81 18.26 -34.31
C GLY A 420 23.75 17.79 -35.29
N ALA A 421 24.08 17.79 -36.57
CA ALA A 421 23.26 17.14 -37.57
C ALA A 421 23.15 15.64 -37.29
N GLY A 422 21.97 15.10 -37.41
CA GLY A 422 21.68 13.68 -37.31
C GLY A 422 22.15 12.92 -38.54
#